data_ddbf19bc0f174d790a35708d57d7592a
#
_entry.id   ddbf19bc0f174d790a35708d57d7592a
#
_cell.length_a   1.000
_cell.length_b   1.000
_cell.length_c   1.000
_cell.angle_alpha   90.00
_cell.angle_beta   90.00
_cell.angle_gamma   90.00
#
_symmetry.space_group_name_H-M   'P 1'
#
loop_
_entity.id
_entity.type
_entity.pdbx_description
1 polymer ?
#
loop_
_entity_poly.entity_id
_entity_poly.type
_entity_poly.pdbx_seq_one_letter_code
_entity_poly.pdbx_strand_id
1 'polypeptide(L)'
;MKKAVHYINQFFAGIGGEDKADYKPELKEGKIGPGIALQSKLDAEITHTVICGDNYMGSNTQDAINEILGMLEKIEFDVFIAGPAFQAGRYGVACGNICEAVKEKFNVPVVTSMHVENPGVEMFKLKMPIFEGGNSAAFVKKDTEKMALYVNKILSGEETKGAKVEGYFERGIRHQVWLEEPVSAARRGVDMLLKKIAGEEYITELPIPKKDLVPIANPVKDLKKAKIAILTTGGIVPVDNPDRIQSASATRWGRYDCSSMDRLKSGEFKTIHAGFDPAAADADPNVIVPWDVLVELKKEGVFGELHEYFYSTVGTGTTQAEAKRMGHEMLAKLQEAGVDACIMVST
;
A
#
# COMPACT_ATOMS: atom_id res chain seq x y z
N MET A 1 -30.36 -15.57 14.87
CA MET A 1 -29.85 -14.44 14.08
C MET A 1 -28.47 -14.83 13.61
N LYS A 2 -28.09 -14.53 12.35
CA LYS A 2 -26.74 -14.78 11.83
C LYS A 2 -25.73 -13.92 12.57
N LYS A 3 -24.51 -14.42 12.76
CA LYS A 3 -23.44 -13.77 13.52
C LYS A 3 -22.32 -13.34 12.60
N ALA A 4 -21.81 -12.13 12.76
CA ALA A 4 -20.70 -11.58 12.02
C ALA A 4 -19.53 -11.25 12.96
N VAL A 5 -18.30 -11.42 12.46
CA VAL A 5 -17.08 -10.88 13.07
C VAL A 5 -16.55 -9.78 12.16
N HIS A 6 -16.12 -8.68 12.76
CA HIS A 6 -15.58 -7.53 12.06
C HIS A 6 -14.10 -7.33 12.41
N TYR A 7 -13.23 -7.11 11.41
CA TYR A 7 -11.82 -6.80 11.60
C TYR A 7 -11.54 -5.34 11.29
N ILE A 8 -10.86 -4.65 12.19
CA ILE A 8 -10.39 -3.27 12.01
C ILE A 8 -8.98 -3.07 12.57
N ASN A 9 -8.29 -2.01 12.12
CA ASN A 9 -7.00 -1.66 12.68
C ASN A 9 -7.13 -0.82 13.97
N GLN A 10 -5.99 -0.56 14.62
CA GLN A 10 -5.88 0.23 15.85
C GLN A 10 -6.46 1.65 15.72
N PHE A 11 -6.31 2.26 14.55
CA PHE A 11 -6.79 3.63 14.30
C PHE A 11 -8.33 3.69 14.33
N PHE A 12 -8.99 2.81 13.59
CA PHE A 12 -10.45 2.73 13.54
C PHE A 12 -11.06 2.17 14.82
N ALA A 13 -10.28 1.48 15.64
CA ALA A 13 -10.67 1.07 17.00
C ALA A 13 -10.56 2.20 18.04
N GLY A 14 -10.02 3.35 17.67
CA GLY A 14 -9.83 4.47 18.60
C GLY A 14 -8.71 4.26 19.61
N ILE A 15 -7.80 3.30 19.36
CA ILE A 15 -6.66 3.00 20.25
C ILE A 15 -5.55 4.03 20.07
N GLY A 16 -5.28 4.46 18.84
CA GLY A 16 -4.27 5.46 18.51
C GLY A 16 -3.92 5.46 17.02
N GLY A 17 -3.01 6.35 16.66
CA GLY A 17 -2.51 6.49 15.30
C GLY A 17 -1.33 5.55 15.01
N GLU A 18 -0.33 6.10 14.33
CA GLU A 18 0.90 5.38 13.97
C GLU A 18 1.72 4.96 15.21
N ASP A 19 1.65 5.72 16.28
CA ASP A 19 2.25 5.40 17.59
C ASP A 19 1.73 4.11 18.23
N LYS A 20 0.59 3.62 17.75
CA LYS A 20 -0.07 2.37 18.20
C LYS A 20 -0.17 1.32 17.09
N ALA A 21 0.54 1.50 15.98
CA ALA A 21 0.48 0.57 14.86
C ALA A 21 1.05 -0.83 15.18
N ASP A 22 1.82 -0.98 16.27
CA ASP A 22 2.31 -2.26 16.78
C ASP A 22 1.35 -2.95 17.77
N TYR A 23 0.07 -2.52 17.81
CA TYR A 23 -0.93 -3.10 18.68
C TYR A 23 -1.19 -4.56 18.35
N LYS A 24 -1.01 -5.45 19.34
CA LYS A 24 -1.21 -6.89 19.18
C LYS A 24 -2.67 -7.24 18.93
N PRO A 25 -2.95 -8.40 18.30
CA PRO A 25 -4.30 -8.87 18.09
C PRO A 25 -5.14 -8.90 19.37
N GLU A 26 -6.34 -8.36 19.29
CA GLU A 26 -7.31 -8.38 20.39
C GLU A 26 -8.70 -8.68 19.83
N LEU A 27 -9.47 -9.51 20.55
CA LEU A 27 -10.88 -9.80 20.27
C LEU A 27 -11.75 -9.10 21.29
N LYS A 28 -12.61 -8.19 20.85
CA LYS A 28 -13.57 -7.47 21.69
C LYS A 28 -15.00 -7.85 21.34
N GLU A 29 -15.87 -7.92 22.32
CA GLU A 29 -17.29 -8.12 22.12
C GLU A 29 -17.95 -6.89 21.49
N GLY A 30 -18.88 -7.14 20.59
CA GLY A 30 -19.70 -6.13 19.94
C GLY A 30 -18.99 -5.38 18.77
N LYS A 31 -19.65 -4.34 18.33
CA LYS A 31 -19.28 -3.50 17.17
C LYS A 31 -18.48 -2.28 17.61
N ILE A 32 -17.36 -2.04 16.93
CA ILE A 32 -16.46 -0.92 17.22
C ILE A 32 -16.18 -0.15 15.92
N GLY A 33 -16.01 1.17 16.01
CA GLY A 33 -15.63 2.03 14.89
C GLY A 33 -16.54 1.89 13.68
N PRO A 34 -16.01 1.59 12.48
CA PRO A 34 -16.78 1.37 11.26
C PRO A 34 -17.88 0.28 11.40
N GLY A 35 -17.71 -0.66 12.33
CA GLY A 35 -18.67 -1.70 12.64
C GLY A 35 -20.04 -1.14 13.09
N ILE A 36 -20.07 0.06 13.66
CA ILE A 36 -21.34 0.73 14.04
C ILE A 36 -22.14 1.10 12.78
N ALA A 37 -21.47 1.66 11.77
CA ALA A 37 -22.10 2.00 10.51
C ALA A 37 -22.49 0.73 9.73
N LEU A 38 -21.64 -0.27 9.70
CA LEU A 38 -21.86 -1.57 9.08
C LEU A 38 -23.11 -2.26 9.69
N GLN A 39 -23.22 -2.30 11.02
CA GLN A 39 -24.36 -2.92 11.72
C GLN A 39 -25.69 -2.29 11.35
N SER A 40 -25.75 -1.01 11.02
CA SER A 40 -26.99 -0.32 10.67
C SER A 40 -27.65 -0.84 9.38
N LYS A 41 -26.92 -1.59 8.57
CA LYS A 41 -27.31 -2.12 7.26
C LYS A 41 -27.17 -3.64 7.15
N LEU A 42 -26.60 -4.27 8.18
CA LEU A 42 -26.30 -5.70 8.18
C LEU A 42 -27.41 -6.49 8.87
N ASP A 43 -27.93 -7.52 8.22
CA ASP A 43 -28.97 -8.43 8.77
C ASP A 43 -28.37 -9.49 9.72
N ALA A 44 -27.06 -9.50 9.90
CA ALA A 44 -26.35 -10.30 10.92
C ALA A 44 -25.94 -9.42 12.10
N GLU A 45 -25.80 -10.01 13.28
CA GLU A 45 -25.26 -9.32 14.45
C GLU A 45 -23.73 -9.34 14.43
N ILE A 46 -23.09 -8.18 14.54
CA ILE A 46 -21.65 -8.11 14.80
C ILE A 46 -21.43 -8.42 16.27
N THR A 47 -21.10 -9.68 16.56
CA THR A 47 -20.90 -10.17 17.91
C THR A 47 -19.53 -9.82 18.48
N HIS A 48 -18.52 -9.76 17.60
CA HIS A 48 -17.15 -9.47 17.98
C HIS A 48 -16.45 -8.59 16.94
N THR A 49 -15.50 -7.82 17.42
CA THR A 49 -14.54 -7.05 16.61
C THR A 49 -13.12 -7.51 16.92
N VAL A 50 -12.40 -7.93 15.88
CA VAL A 50 -10.95 -8.20 15.93
C VAL A 50 -10.22 -6.90 15.64
N ILE A 51 -9.24 -6.57 16.47
CA ILE A 51 -8.40 -5.38 16.32
C ILE A 51 -6.95 -5.83 16.23
N CYS A 52 -6.19 -5.30 15.26
CA CYS A 52 -4.75 -5.52 15.17
C CYS A 52 -4.07 -4.28 14.58
N GLY A 53 -2.90 -3.96 15.04
CA GLY A 53 -2.09 -2.87 14.54
C GLY A 53 -1.54 -3.17 13.15
N ASP A 54 -1.51 -2.15 12.28
CA ASP A 54 -1.05 -2.32 10.89
C ASP A 54 0.43 -2.73 10.81
N ASN A 55 1.30 -2.21 11.69
CA ASN A 55 2.70 -2.62 11.78
C ASN A 55 2.83 -4.04 12.33
N TYR A 56 2.10 -4.35 13.41
CA TYR A 56 2.15 -5.70 13.98
C TYR A 56 1.75 -6.75 12.94
N MET A 57 0.63 -6.53 12.24
CA MET A 57 0.19 -7.41 11.16
C MET A 57 1.21 -7.48 10.01
N GLY A 58 1.83 -6.37 9.63
CA GLY A 58 2.81 -6.33 8.53
C GLY A 58 4.13 -7.02 8.90
N SER A 59 4.66 -6.77 10.10
CA SER A 59 5.96 -7.30 10.54
C SER A 59 5.89 -8.73 11.07
N ASN A 60 4.73 -9.16 11.59
CA ASN A 60 4.52 -10.48 12.19
C ASN A 60 3.32 -11.20 11.56
N THR A 61 3.19 -11.13 10.24
CA THR A 61 1.96 -11.55 9.52
C THR A 61 1.47 -12.92 9.92
N GLN A 62 2.35 -13.93 9.92
CA GLN A 62 1.94 -15.30 10.23
C GLN A 62 1.54 -15.48 11.70
N ASP A 63 2.27 -14.85 12.61
CA ASP A 63 1.98 -14.93 14.06
C ASP A 63 0.69 -14.20 14.37
N ALA A 64 0.49 -13.00 13.83
CA ALA A 64 -0.75 -12.23 13.98
C ALA A 64 -1.97 -13.00 13.45
N ILE A 65 -1.85 -13.61 12.28
CA ILE A 65 -2.91 -14.47 11.73
C ILE A 65 -3.19 -15.64 12.65
N ASN A 66 -2.17 -16.36 13.12
CA ASN A 66 -2.33 -17.52 14.02
C ASN A 66 -2.99 -17.12 15.35
N GLU A 67 -2.59 -15.98 15.93
CA GLU A 67 -3.21 -15.45 17.13
C GLU A 67 -4.70 -15.14 16.93
N ILE A 68 -5.04 -14.46 15.82
CA ILE A 68 -6.42 -14.11 15.48
C ILE A 68 -7.25 -15.38 15.23
N LEU A 69 -6.74 -16.31 14.44
CA LEU A 69 -7.45 -17.56 14.16
C LEU A 69 -7.70 -18.37 15.45
N GLY A 70 -6.73 -18.39 16.37
CA GLY A 70 -6.89 -19.04 17.70
C GLY A 70 -7.93 -18.35 18.59
N MET A 71 -8.14 -17.04 18.47
CA MET A 71 -9.24 -16.32 19.14
C MET A 71 -10.59 -16.68 18.51
N LEU A 72 -10.66 -16.75 17.17
CA LEU A 72 -11.88 -17.04 16.43
C LEU A 72 -12.37 -18.47 16.59
N GLU A 73 -11.50 -19.45 16.88
CA GLU A 73 -11.89 -20.83 17.19
C GLU A 73 -12.81 -20.96 18.42
N LYS A 74 -12.81 -19.95 19.28
CA LYS A 74 -13.58 -19.95 20.52
C LYS A 74 -14.99 -19.39 20.39
N ILE A 75 -15.33 -18.91 19.19
CA ILE A 75 -16.63 -18.26 18.91
C ILE A 75 -17.25 -18.81 17.63
N GLU A 76 -18.57 -18.72 17.55
CA GLU A 76 -19.32 -19.10 16.37
C GLU A 76 -19.67 -17.85 15.54
N PHE A 77 -19.45 -17.91 14.24
CA PHE A 77 -19.85 -16.85 13.30
C PHE A 77 -20.13 -17.40 11.90
N ASP A 78 -20.98 -16.70 11.15
CA ASP A 78 -21.43 -17.09 9.83
C ASP A 78 -20.71 -16.32 8.72
N VAL A 79 -20.10 -15.17 9.02
CA VAL A 79 -19.42 -14.29 8.06
C VAL A 79 -18.32 -13.49 8.75
N PHE A 80 -17.25 -13.22 8.01
CA PHE A 80 -16.16 -12.35 8.44
C PHE A 80 -16.03 -11.15 7.51
N ILE A 81 -16.01 -9.94 8.07
CA ILE A 81 -15.96 -8.67 7.34
C ILE A 81 -14.74 -7.89 7.79
N ALA A 82 -13.89 -7.43 6.87
CA ALA A 82 -12.72 -6.65 7.19
C ALA A 82 -12.80 -5.24 6.59
N GLY A 83 -12.36 -4.25 7.32
CA GLY A 83 -12.33 -2.86 6.86
C GLY A 83 -13.62 -2.07 7.09
N PRO A 84 -13.92 -1.07 6.25
CA PRO A 84 -13.25 -0.70 4.98
C PRO A 84 -11.83 -0.16 5.18
N ALA A 85 -10.93 -0.49 4.25
CA ALA A 85 -9.52 -0.14 4.35
C ALA A 85 -9.15 1.16 3.61
N PHE A 86 -10.05 1.69 2.81
CA PHE A 86 -9.83 2.93 2.04
C PHE A 86 -8.53 2.87 1.21
N GLN A 87 -7.78 3.97 1.18
CA GLN A 87 -6.48 4.05 0.51
C GLN A 87 -5.29 3.69 1.45
N ALA A 88 -5.57 3.21 2.68
CA ALA A 88 -4.54 2.83 3.63
C ALA A 88 -3.90 1.47 3.24
N GLY A 89 -2.72 1.52 2.59
CA GLY A 89 -2.11 0.34 1.96
C GLY A 89 -1.84 -0.81 2.92
N ARG A 90 -1.15 -0.59 4.05
CA ARG A 90 -0.90 -1.63 5.08
C ARG A 90 -2.20 -2.24 5.60
N TYR A 91 -3.19 -1.39 5.88
CA TYR A 91 -4.47 -1.84 6.37
C TYR A 91 -5.23 -2.68 5.33
N GLY A 92 -5.18 -2.30 4.04
CA GLY A 92 -5.76 -3.10 2.97
C GLY A 92 -5.11 -4.47 2.83
N VAL A 93 -3.77 -4.53 2.91
CA VAL A 93 -3.04 -5.80 2.91
C VAL A 93 -3.39 -6.64 4.15
N ALA A 94 -3.50 -6.02 5.33
CA ALA A 94 -3.93 -6.70 6.54
C ALA A 94 -5.35 -7.28 6.42
N CYS A 95 -6.30 -6.50 5.89
CA CYS A 95 -7.67 -6.98 5.62
C CYS A 95 -7.68 -8.18 4.66
N GLY A 96 -6.86 -8.12 3.60
CA GLY A 96 -6.76 -9.21 2.63
C GLY A 96 -6.19 -10.49 3.25
N ASN A 97 -5.06 -10.40 3.94
CA ASN A 97 -4.40 -11.52 4.60
C ASN A 97 -5.33 -12.23 5.60
N ILE A 98 -5.99 -11.47 6.47
CA ILE A 98 -6.86 -12.08 7.49
C ILE A 98 -8.14 -12.66 6.88
N CYS A 99 -8.73 -12.01 5.88
CA CYS A 99 -9.88 -12.57 5.15
C CYS A 99 -9.54 -13.89 4.46
N GLU A 100 -8.38 -13.97 3.81
CA GLU A 100 -7.92 -15.21 3.16
C GLU A 100 -7.78 -16.34 4.19
N ALA A 101 -7.05 -16.08 5.28
CA ALA A 101 -6.81 -17.07 6.32
C ALA A 101 -8.11 -17.55 7.00
N VAL A 102 -9.04 -16.64 7.29
CA VAL A 102 -10.35 -16.97 7.87
C VAL A 102 -11.18 -17.81 6.91
N LYS A 103 -11.22 -17.44 5.65
CA LYS A 103 -11.93 -18.22 4.61
C LYS A 103 -11.39 -19.63 4.48
N GLU A 104 -10.07 -19.79 4.47
CA GLU A 104 -9.44 -21.10 4.35
C GLU A 104 -9.70 -21.97 5.59
N LYS A 105 -9.62 -21.40 6.79
CA LYS A 105 -9.74 -22.17 8.02
C LYS A 105 -11.19 -22.50 8.41
N PHE A 106 -12.09 -21.52 8.30
CA PHE A 106 -13.47 -21.66 8.78
C PHE A 106 -14.49 -21.92 7.68
N ASN A 107 -14.08 -21.80 6.42
CA ASN A 107 -14.97 -21.95 5.23
C ASN A 107 -16.23 -21.07 5.31
N VAL A 108 -16.09 -19.85 5.81
CA VAL A 108 -17.17 -18.84 5.88
C VAL A 108 -16.98 -17.79 4.78
N PRO A 109 -18.04 -17.12 4.36
CA PRO A 109 -17.94 -15.96 3.48
C PRO A 109 -17.08 -14.86 4.11
N VAL A 110 -16.26 -14.22 3.26
CA VAL A 110 -15.45 -13.06 3.66
C VAL A 110 -15.66 -11.92 2.68
N VAL A 111 -15.59 -10.67 3.15
CA VAL A 111 -15.72 -9.48 2.33
C VAL A 111 -14.90 -8.33 2.88
N THR A 112 -14.38 -7.48 1.99
CA THR A 112 -13.69 -6.24 2.36
C THR A 112 -13.98 -5.14 1.33
N SER A 113 -13.60 -3.91 1.66
CA SER A 113 -13.69 -2.76 0.76
C SER A 113 -12.39 -1.96 0.82
N MET A 114 -11.88 -1.57 -0.36
CA MET A 114 -10.63 -0.85 -0.53
C MET A 114 -10.75 0.14 -1.67
N HIS A 115 -10.00 1.23 -1.61
CA HIS A 115 -9.83 2.12 -2.76
C HIS A 115 -9.10 1.39 -3.90
N VAL A 116 -9.41 1.73 -5.16
CA VAL A 116 -8.82 1.07 -6.35
C VAL A 116 -7.28 1.07 -6.36
N GLU A 117 -6.66 2.06 -5.76
CA GLU A 117 -5.19 2.18 -5.66
C GLU A 117 -4.60 1.49 -4.42
N ASN A 118 -5.42 0.85 -3.59
CA ASN A 118 -4.91 0.10 -2.46
C ASN A 118 -4.22 -1.18 -2.96
N PRO A 119 -2.96 -1.45 -2.57
CA PRO A 119 -2.22 -2.63 -3.04
C PRO A 119 -2.95 -3.95 -2.73
N GLY A 120 -3.73 -4.00 -1.65
CA GLY A 120 -4.54 -5.17 -1.31
C GLY A 120 -5.55 -5.56 -2.39
N VAL A 121 -6.00 -4.62 -3.25
CA VAL A 121 -6.90 -4.95 -4.35
C VAL A 121 -6.25 -5.94 -5.32
N GLU A 122 -5.08 -5.61 -5.83
CA GLU A 122 -4.38 -6.48 -6.79
C GLU A 122 -3.91 -7.80 -6.16
N MET A 123 -3.53 -7.77 -4.88
CA MET A 123 -3.08 -8.97 -4.17
C MET A 123 -4.21 -9.97 -3.92
N PHE A 124 -5.43 -9.51 -3.65
CA PHE A 124 -6.50 -10.39 -3.12
C PHE A 124 -7.78 -10.44 -3.95
N LYS A 125 -7.99 -9.61 -4.98
CA LYS A 125 -9.20 -9.63 -5.80
C LYS A 125 -9.50 -10.98 -6.48
N LEU A 126 -8.49 -11.83 -6.66
CA LEU A 126 -8.69 -13.19 -7.19
C LEU A 126 -9.20 -14.18 -6.14
N LYS A 127 -9.06 -13.86 -4.86
CA LYS A 127 -9.32 -14.75 -3.73
C LYS A 127 -10.65 -14.47 -3.03
N MET A 128 -11.08 -13.21 -3.02
CA MET A 128 -12.29 -12.78 -2.33
C MET A 128 -12.95 -11.56 -2.97
N PRO A 129 -14.24 -11.27 -2.68
CA PRO A 129 -14.89 -10.03 -3.05
C PRO A 129 -14.27 -8.83 -2.32
N ILE A 130 -13.83 -7.84 -3.09
CA ILE A 130 -13.33 -6.55 -2.60
C ILE A 130 -14.16 -5.46 -3.26
N PHE A 131 -14.91 -4.69 -2.50
CA PHE A 131 -15.70 -3.60 -3.02
C PHE A 131 -14.86 -2.35 -3.23
N GLU A 132 -15.14 -1.62 -4.32
CA GLU A 132 -14.50 -0.33 -4.53
C GLU A 132 -14.98 0.67 -3.46
N GLY A 133 -14.05 1.06 -2.60
CA GLY A 133 -14.24 2.01 -1.52
C GLY A 133 -13.71 3.40 -1.84
N GLY A 134 -14.05 4.37 -0.98
CA GLY A 134 -13.49 5.70 -1.04
C GLY A 134 -12.03 5.77 -0.63
N ASN A 135 -11.42 6.94 -0.80
CA ASN A 135 -10.01 7.16 -0.46
C ASN A 135 -9.77 7.50 1.03
N SER A 136 -10.81 7.70 1.82
CA SER A 136 -10.69 8.14 3.21
C SER A 136 -11.89 7.73 4.07
N ALA A 137 -11.78 7.87 5.38
CA ALA A 137 -12.82 7.58 6.36
C ALA A 137 -14.15 8.36 6.14
N ALA A 138 -14.13 9.44 5.36
CA ALA A 138 -15.35 10.16 4.99
C ALA A 138 -16.36 9.26 4.23
N PHE A 139 -15.89 8.21 3.60
CA PHE A 139 -16.70 7.27 2.82
C PHE A 139 -17.20 6.05 3.63
N VAL A 140 -16.89 5.96 4.92
CA VAL A 140 -17.21 4.79 5.76
C VAL A 140 -18.64 4.30 5.62
N LYS A 141 -19.62 5.21 5.60
CA LYS A 141 -21.07 4.84 5.48
C LYS A 141 -21.36 4.18 4.14
N LYS A 142 -20.86 4.75 3.04
CA LYS A 142 -21.07 4.24 1.69
C LYS A 142 -20.38 2.89 1.49
N ASP A 143 -19.16 2.75 2.00
CA ASP A 143 -18.37 1.54 1.82
C ASP A 143 -18.90 0.38 2.67
N THR A 144 -19.30 0.65 3.92
CA THR A 144 -19.96 -0.35 4.79
C THR A 144 -21.32 -0.77 4.25
N GLU A 145 -22.09 0.12 3.62
CA GLU A 145 -23.36 -0.22 3.00
C GLU A 145 -23.19 -1.21 1.84
N LYS A 146 -22.22 -1.00 0.95
CA LYS A 146 -21.92 -1.94 -0.14
C LYS A 146 -21.59 -3.34 0.39
N MET A 147 -20.72 -3.41 1.41
CA MET A 147 -20.34 -4.68 2.04
C MET A 147 -21.55 -5.36 2.69
N ALA A 148 -22.37 -4.59 3.45
CA ALA A 148 -23.56 -5.12 4.13
C ALA A 148 -24.58 -5.71 3.16
N LEU A 149 -24.91 -5.00 2.07
CA LEU A 149 -25.85 -5.47 1.07
C LEU A 149 -25.43 -6.80 0.44
N TYR A 150 -24.16 -6.93 0.12
CA TYR A 150 -23.63 -8.18 -0.43
C TYR A 150 -23.62 -9.33 0.59
N VAL A 151 -23.25 -9.04 1.84
CA VAL A 151 -23.28 -10.03 2.93
C VAL A 151 -24.71 -10.49 3.20
N ASN A 152 -25.68 -9.57 3.28
CA ASN A 152 -27.09 -9.91 3.49
C ASN A 152 -27.61 -10.86 2.42
N LYS A 153 -27.24 -10.60 1.15
CA LYS A 153 -27.59 -11.45 0.02
C LYS A 153 -27.02 -12.87 0.17
N ILE A 154 -25.74 -13.00 0.57
CA ILE A 154 -25.13 -14.30 0.82
C ILE A 154 -25.82 -15.03 1.98
N LEU A 155 -26.07 -14.33 3.07
CA LEU A 155 -26.66 -14.93 4.28
C LEU A 155 -28.13 -15.31 4.11
N SER A 156 -28.87 -14.65 3.20
CA SER A 156 -30.24 -15.03 2.82
C SER A 156 -30.29 -16.26 1.90
N GLY A 157 -29.14 -16.68 1.34
CA GLY A 157 -29.07 -17.78 0.38
C GLY A 157 -29.43 -17.36 -1.05
N GLU A 158 -29.50 -16.07 -1.33
CA GLU A 158 -29.71 -15.59 -2.68
C GLU A 158 -28.48 -15.90 -3.56
N GLU A 159 -28.75 -16.17 -4.82
CA GLU A 159 -27.69 -16.40 -5.81
C GLU A 159 -26.88 -15.12 -6.04
N THR A 160 -25.56 -15.17 -5.78
CA THR A 160 -24.64 -14.09 -6.10
C THR A 160 -24.21 -14.16 -7.56
N LYS A 161 -24.21 -13.01 -8.22
CA LYS A 161 -23.81 -12.88 -9.62
C LYS A 161 -22.33 -12.52 -9.75
N GLY A 162 -21.86 -12.32 -10.97
CA GLY A 162 -20.46 -11.93 -11.21
C GLY A 162 -20.14 -10.51 -10.74
N ALA A 163 -18.87 -10.21 -10.56
CA ALA A 163 -18.33 -8.97 -10.03
C ALA A 163 -18.96 -7.70 -10.62
N LYS A 164 -19.14 -7.66 -11.93
CA LYS A 164 -19.75 -6.54 -12.64
C LYS A 164 -21.19 -6.22 -12.18
N VAL A 165 -21.94 -7.23 -11.76
CA VAL A 165 -23.33 -7.07 -11.31
C VAL A 165 -23.38 -6.76 -9.82
N GLU A 166 -22.54 -7.43 -9.02
CA GLU A 166 -22.48 -7.25 -7.57
C GLU A 166 -21.68 -6.00 -7.15
N GLY A 167 -20.80 -5.48 -8.02
CA GLY A 167 -20.09 -4.22 -7.81
C GLY A 167 -18.75 -4.36 -7.04
N TYR A 168 -18.20 -5.56 -6.93
CA TYR A 168 -16.84 -5.75 -6.43
C TYR A 168 -15.82 -5.80 -7.57
N PHE A 169 -14.54 -5.66 -7.29
CA PHE A 169 -13.48 -5.65 -8.31
C PHE A 169 -13.47 -6.94 -9.12
N GLU A 170 -13.45 -6.80 -10.42
CA GLU A 170 -13.33 -7.93 -11.33
C GLU A 170 -11.95 -8.58 -11.19
N ARG A 171 -11.89 -9.90 -11.37
CA ARG A 171 -10.65 -10.68 -11.30
C ARG A 171 -9.61 -10.33 -12.37
N GLY A 172 -9.95 -9.45 -13.27
CA GLY A 172 -9.17 -9.01 -14.40
C GLY A 172 -9.91 -9.24 -15.70
N ILE A 173 -9.46 -8.56 -16.74
CA ILE A 173 -10.00 -8.74 -18.09
C ILE A 173 -9.40 -10.03 -18.63
N ARG A 174 -10.17 -11.11 -18.63
CA ARG A 174 -9.87 -12.25 -19.50
C ARG A 174 -10.37 -11.90 -20.89
N HIS A 175 -9.49 -11.47 -21.77
CA HIS A 175 -9.77 -11.48 -23.18
C HIS A 175 -9.78 -12.94 -23.64
N GLN A 176 -10.94 -13.60 -23.55
CA GLN A 176 -11.11 -14.89 -24.18
C GLN A 176 -11.38 -14.64 -25.67
N VAL A 177 -10.33 -14.68 -26.45
CA VAL A 177 -10.45 -14.75 -27.91
C VAL A 177 -10.45 -16.25 -28.27
N TRP A 178 -11.60 -16.74 -28.72
CA TRP A 178 -11.70 -18.06 -29.30
C TRP A 178 -11.09 -17.99 -30.71
N LEU A 179 -9.94 -18.62 -30.87
CA LEU A 179 -9.31 -18.77 -32.19
C LEU A 179 -9.98 -19.96 -32.91
N GLU A 180 -10.19 -19.85 -34.22
CA GLU A 180 -10.72 -20.95 -35.03
C GLU A 180 -9.83 -22.20 -34.91
N GLU A 181 -8.51 -21.99 -34.83
CA GLU A 181 -7.55 -23.03 -34.45
C GLU A 181 -6.95 -22.72 -33.09
N PRO A 182 -6.95 -23.67 -32.14
CA PRO A 182 -6.41 -23.43 -30.81
C PRO A 182 -4.88 -23.34 -30.85
N VAL A 183 -4.34 -22.14 -30.66
CA VAL A 183 -2.91 -21.87 -30.55
C VAL A 183 -2.56 -21.51 -29.13
N SER A 184 -1.57 -22.18 -28.53
CA SER A 184 -1.15 -21.89 -27.16
C SER A 184 -0.58 -20.46 -27.03
N ALA A 185 -0.73 -19.83 -25.86
CA ALA A 185 -0.17 -18.52 -25.58
C ALA A 185 1.36 -18.48 -25.77
N ALA A 186 2.05 -19.58 -25.42
CA ALA A 186 3.48 -19.71 -25.65
C ALA A 186 3.84 -19.63 -27.15
N ARG A 187 3.08 -20.31 -28.00
CA ARG A 187 3.30 -20.27 -29.46
C ARG A 187 3.06 -18.85 -30.00
N ARG A 188 1.97 -18.20 -29.61
CA ARG A 188 1.68 -16.82 -30.03
C ARG A 188 2.77 -15.84 -29.59
N GLY A 189 3.30 -16.00 -28.36
CA GLY A 189 4.41 -15.19 -27.85
C GLY A 189 5.69 -15.38 -28.68
N VAL A 190 6.02 -16.64 -29.05
CA VAL A 190 7.18 -16.93 -29.91
C VAL A 190 6.98 -16.35 -31.32
N ASP A 191 5.80 -16.50 -31.91
CA ASP A 191 5.50 -15.97 -33.25
C ASP A 191 5.60 -14.43 -33.28
N MET A 192 5.14 -13.76 -32.22
CA MET A 192 5.29 -12.31 -32.05
C MET A 192 6.77 -11.91 -31.91
N LEU A 193 7.55 -12.66 -31.14
CA LEU A 193 8.99 -12.42 -31.00
C LEU A 193 9.74 -12.60 -32.33
N LEU A 194 9.43 -13.63 -33.10
CA LEU A 194 10.04 -13.88 -34.41
C LEU A 194 9.75 -12.74 -35.39
N LYS A 195 8.52 -12.25 -35.43
CA LYS A 195 8.16 -11.05 -36.24
C LYS A 195 8.96 -9.83 -35.82
N LYS A 196 9.08 -9.60 -34.50
CA LYS A 196 9.89 -8.49 -33.97
C LYS A 196 11.36 -8.60 -34.39
N ILE A 197 11.95 -9.79 -34.34
CA ILE A 197 13.33 -10.02 -34.75
C ILE A 197 13.49 -9.83 -36.25
N ALA A 198 12.52 -10.24 -37.05
CA ALA A 198 12.51 -10.07 -38.51
C ALA A 198 12.25 -8.60 -38.94
N GLY A 199 11.91 -7.70 -38.02
CA GLY A 199 11.52 -6.33 -38.35
C GLY A 199 10.15 -6.22 -38.99
N GLU A 200 9.32 -7.25 -38.88
CA GLU A 200 7.96 -7.30 -39.40
C GLU A 200 6.98 -6.60 -38.44
N GLU A 201 5.87 -6.13 -38.98
CA GLU A 201 4.80 -5.54 -38.18
C GLU A 201 4.15 -6.62 -37.31
N TYR A 202 3.98 -6.35 -36.02
CA TYR A 202 3.29 -7.21 -35.07
C TYR A 202 2.40 -6.42 -34.13
N ILE A 203 1.33 -7.07 -33.66
CA ILE A 203 0.37 -6.49 -32.71
C ILE A 203 0.53 -7.21 -31.37
N THR A 204 0.67 -6.44 -30.30
CA THR A 204 0.63 -6.98 -28.93
C THR A 204 -0.81 -7.32 -28.56
N GLU A 205 -1.05 -8.49 -27.93
CA GLU A 205 -2.40 -8.89 -27.53
C GLU A 205 -2.95 -8.03 -26.38
N LEU A 206 -2.06 -7.47 -25.56
CA LEU A 206 -2.41 -6.54 -24.50
C LEU A 206 -1.89 -5.16 -24.85
N PRO A 207 -2.71 -4.11 -24.70
CA PRO A 207 -2.26 -2.73 -24.93
C PRO A 207 -1.16 -2.38 -23.91
N ILE A 208 -0.02 -1.93 -24.42
CA ILE A 208 1.06 -1.41 -23.57
C ILE A 208 0.70 0.05 -23.24
N PRO A 209 0.53 0.39 -21.94
CA PRO A 209 0.24 1.76 -21.57
C PRO A 209 1.38 2.69 -22.03
N LYS A 210 1.03 3.78 -22.68
CA LYS A 210 1.99 4.83 -23.02
C LYS A 210 2.42 5.52 -21.73
N LYS A 211 3.72 5.45 -21.44
CA LYS A 211 4.31 6.20 -20.33
C LYS A 211 4.65 7.61 -20.78
N ASP A 212 4.47 8.58 -19.88
CA ASP A 212 4.97 9.94 -20.12
C ASP A 212 6.50 9.88 -20.25
N LEU A 213 7.02 10.51 -21.32
CA LEU A 213 8.46 10.64 -21.48
C LEU A 213 8.92 11.85 -20.65
N VAL A 214 9.81 11.59 -19.72
CA VAL A 214 10.47 12.66 -18.97
C VAL A 214 11.68 13.14 -19.77
N PRO A 215 11.80 14.44 -20.06
CA PRO A 215 12.98 14.97 -20.75
C PRO A 215 14.27 14.65 -19.95
N ILE A 216 15.30 14.23 -20.67
CA ILE A 216 16.62 13.99 -20.07
C ILE A 216 17.18 15.35 -19.61
N ALA A 217 17.55 15.45 -18.35
CA ALA A 217 18.17 16.63 -17.79
C ALA A 217 19.55 16.91 -18.42
N ASN A 218 19.94 18.18 -18.46
CA ASN A 218 21.28 18.55 -18.87
C ASN A 218 22.33 17.97 -17.91
N PRO A 219 23.50 17.55 -18.42
CA PRO A 219 24.58 17.06 -17.57
C PRO A 219 25.13 18.17 -16.65
N VAL A 220 25.53 17.78 -15.45
CA VAL A 220 26.29 18.67 -14.54
C VAL A 220 27.64 19.00 -15.19
N LYS A 221 27.90 20.28 -15.45
CA LYS A 221 29.12 20.71 -16.18
C LYS A 221 30.39 20.56 -15.36
N ASP A 222 30.33 20.87 -14.09
CA ASP A 222 31.48 20.82 -13.16
C ASP A 222 31.01 20.25 -11.82
N LEU A 223 31.20 18.96 -11.64
CA LEU A 223 30.75 18.25 -10.42
C LEU A 223 31.46 18.80 -9.17
N LYS A 224 32.71 19.24 -9.28
CA LYS A 224 33.48 19.78 -8.16
C LYS A 224 32.91 21.11 -7.60
N LYS A 225 32.04 21.77 -8.35
CA LYS A 225 31.35 22.99 -7.91
C LYS A 225 29.89 22.77 -7.64
N ALA A 226 29.36 21.61 -8.03
CA ALA A 226 27.94 21.31 -7.95
C ALA A 226 27.46 21.11 -6.52
N LYS A 227 26.27 21.59 -6.22
CA LYS A 227 25.53 21.32 -5.01
C LYS A 227 24.59 20.15 -5.26
N ILE A 228 24.80 19.05 -4.52
CA ILE A 228 24.04 17.80 -4.65
C ILE A 228 23.04 17.67 -3.52
N ALA A 229 21.82 17.26 -3.83
CA ALA A 229 20.82 16.87 -2.85
C ALA A 229 20.47 15.40 -2.96
N ILE A 230 19.85 14.85 -1.92
CA ILE A 230 19.31 13.48 -1.92
C ILE A 230 17.85 13.50 -1.53
N LEU A 231 17.08 12.62 -2.19
CA LEU A 231 15.65 12.44 -2.00
C LEU A 231 15.33 10.95 -2.06
N THR A 232 14.42 10.49 -1.22
CA THR A 232 14.01 9.09 -1.19
C THR A 232 12.50 8.91 -1.21
N THR A 233 12.05 7.83 -1.83
CA THR A 233 10.68 7.31 -1.69
C THR A 233 10.61 6.16 -0.69
N GLY A 234 11.73 5.81 -0.04
CA GLY A 234 11.84 4.73 0.94
C GLY A 234 11.30 5.06 2.34
N GLY A 235 10.69 6.24 2.52
CA GLY A 235 9.97 6.58 3.75
C GLY A 235 10.86 6.73 5.00
N ILE A 236 12.12 7.14 4.83
CA ILE A 236 12.99 7.44 5.99
C ILE A 236 12.55 8.77 6.60
N VAL A 237 12.21 8.74 7.88
CA VAL A 237 11.73 9.89 8.65
C VAL A 237 12.34 9.88 10.06
N PRO A 238 12.38 11.02 10.79
CA PRO A 238 12.60 11.00 12.23
C PRO A 238 11.60 10.07 12.92
N VAL A 239 11.99 9.46 14.04
CA VAL A 239 11.17 8.43 14.71
C VAL A 239 9.76 8.88 15.09
N ASP A 240 9.56 10.18 15.29
CA ASP A 240 8.26 10.80 15.60
C ASP A 240 7.41 11.14 14.35
N ASN A 241 7.99 10.97 13.14
CA ASN A 241 7.32 11.29 11.86
C ASN A 241 6.57 12.64 11.91
N PRO A 242 7.26 13.77 12.10
CA PRO A 242 6.63 15.06 12.38
C PRO A 242 5.71 15.55 11.25
N ASP A 243 6.04 15.21 10.00
CA ASP A 243 5.23 15.54 8.82
C ASP A 243 4.05 14.61 8.61
N ARG A 244 3.92 13.56 9.42
CA ARG A 244 2.86 12.55 9.34
C ARG A 244 2.73 11.97 7.94
N ILE A 245 3.88 11.63 7.33
CA ILE A 245 3.92 11.00 6.02
C ILE A 245 3.26 9.62 6.14
N GLN A 246 2.38 9.31 5.20
CA GLN A 246 1.69 8.02 5.17
C GLN A 246 2.66 6.92 4.72
N SER A 247 2.51 5.75 5.29
CA SER A 247 3.34 4.57 5.00
C SER A 247 3.07 3.91 3.64
N ALA A 248 1.96 4.27 3.03
CA ALA A 248 1.57 3.91 1.66
C ALA A 248 0.61 4.97 1.12
N SER A 249 0.51 5.09 -0.21
CA SER A 249 -0.34 6.08 -0.86
C SER A 249 -0.11 7.50 -0.31
N ALA A 250 1.16 7.86 -0.20
CA ALA A 250 1.56 9.10 0.45
C ALA A 250 1.07 10.33 -0.33
N THR A 251 0.53 11.28 0.41
CA THR A 251 0.16 12.63 -0.07
C THR A 251 0.98 13.72 0.59
N ARG A 252 1.98 13.32 1.40
CA ARG A 252 2.86 14.22 2.14
C ARG A 252 4.31 13.84 1.91
N TRP A 253 5.17 14.80 2.07
CA TRP A 253 6.61 14.66 2.07
C TRP A 253 7.21 15.53 3.18
N GLY A 254 8.44 15.22 3.57
CA GLY A 254 9.18 15.97 4.57
C GLY A 254 10.60 16.29 4.10
N ARG A 255 11.22 17.26 4.73
CA ARG A 255 12.64 17.55 4.60
C ARG A 255 13.28 17.61 5.97
N TYR A 256 14.41 16.97 6.12
CA TYR A 256 15.05 16.78 7.41
C TYR A 256 16.47 17.31 7.38
N ASP A 257 16.77 18.18 8.35
CA ASP A 257 18.07 18.83 8.50
C ASP A 257 19.12 17.82 8.98
N CYS A 258 20.15 17.63 8.19
CA CYS A 258 21.29 16.79 8.47
C CYS A 258 22.63 17.56 8.43
N SER A 259 22.58 18.90 8.49
CA SER A 259 23.78 19.77 8.40
C SER A 259 24.86 19.44 9.42
N SER A 260 24.48 18.93 10.60
CA SER A 260 25.37 18.56 11.70
C SER A 260 25.65 17.05 11.79
N MET A 261 25.17 16.25 10.83
CA MET A 261 25.25 14.79 10.88
C MET A 261 26.24 14.27 9.86
N ASP A 262 27.15 13.39 10.28
CA ASP A 262 28.00 12.61 9.38
C ASP A 262 27.27 11.37 8.84
N ARG A 263 26.25 10.87 9.56
CA ARG A 263 25.41 9.74 9.16
C ARG A 263 24.06 9.79 9.88
N LEU A 264 23.06 9.16 9.30
CA LEU A 264 21.79 8.91 9.96
C LEU A 264 21.92 7.76 10.97
N LYS A 265 21.29 7.89 12.16
CA LYS A 265 21.43 6.89 13.22
C LYS A 265 20.13 6.12 13.43
N SER A 266 20.29 4.81 13.67
CA SER A 266 19.20 3.98 14.20
C SER A 266 18.67 4.58 15.52
N GLY A 267 17.36 4.58 15.69
CA GLY A 267 16.69 5.17 16.85
C GLY A 267 16.45 6.70 16.76
N GLU A 268 17.16 7.42 15.88
CA GLU A 268 16.83 8.82 15.53
C GLU A 268 15.98 8.89 14.26
N PHE A 269 16.21 7.96 13.31
CA PHE A 269 15.45 7.79 12.09
C PHE A 269 14.92 6.36 11.98
N LYS A 270 13.82 6.21 11.26
CA LYS A 270 13.19 4.93 10.93
C LYS A 270 12.60 4.96 9.53
N THR A 271 12.30 3.79 8.96
CA THR A 271 11.42 3.72 7.80
C THR A 271 9.96 3.60 8.23
N ILE A 272 9.07 4.20 7.44
CA ILE A 272 7.62 4.02 7.55
C ILE A 272 7.03 3.36 6.31
N HIS A 273 7.86 2.92 5.38
CA HIS A 273 7.45 2.38 4.08
C HIS A 273 6.83 0.98 4.23
N ALA A 274 5.56 0.81 3.86
CA ALA A 274 4.82 -0.44 4.03
C ALA A 274 5.11 -1.51 2.97
N GLY A 275 5.99 -1.26 2.01
CA GLY A 275 6.21 -2.12 0.85
C GLY A 275 7.44 -3.03 0.94
N PHE A 276 8.24 -2.96 2.01
CA PHE A 276 9.42 -3.82 2.24
C PHE A 276 9.63 -4.09 3.73
N ASP A 277 10.48 -5.06 4.05
CA ASP A 277 10.86 -5.37 5.43
C ASP A 277 11.67 -4.20 6.03
N PRO A 278 11.22 -3.55 7.11
CA PRO A 278 11.86 -2.39 7.69
C PRO A 278 13.19 -2.72 8.40
N ALA A 279 13.45 -3.97 8.75
CA ALA A 279 14.51 -4.36 9.67
C ALA A 279 15.90 -3.81 9.30
N ALA A 280 16.29 -3.90 8.03
CA ALA A 280 17.59 -3.40 7.57
C ALA A 280 17.67 -1.86 7.59
N ALA A 281 16.58 -1.18 7.18
CA ALA A 281 16.52 0.28 7.15
C ALA A 281 16.43 0.91 8.55
N ASP A 282 15.78 0.24 9.49
CA ASP A 282 15.70 0.70 10.89
C ASP A 282 17.02 0.43 11.64
N ALA A 283 17.71 -0.66 11.29
CA ALA A 283 19.05 -0.94 11.82
C ALA A 283 20.09 0.06 11.31
N ASP A 284 20.04 0.44 10.03
CA ASP A 284 20.88 1.47 9.44
C ASP A 284 20.10 2.26 8.35
N PRO A 285 19.59 3.46 8.66
CA PRO A 285 18.88 4.27 7.69
C PRO A 285 19.70 4.68 6.45
N ASN A 286 21.04 4.59 6.54
CA ASN A 286 21.90 4.94 5.42
C ASN A 286 21.86 3.92 4.27
N VAL A 287 21.32 2.72 4.48
CA VAL A 287 21.09 1.77 3.37
C VAL A 287 20.03 2.27 2.38
N ILE A 288 19.15 3.18 2.83
CA ILE A 288 18.14 3.83 1.98
C ILE A 288 18.52 5.26 1.64
N VAL A 289 19.06 6.03 2.60
CA VAL A 289 19.54 7.40 2.38
C VAL A 289 21.04 7.38 2.66
N PRO A 290 21.91 7.11 1.68
CA PRO A 290 23.34 6.97 1.88
C PRO A 290 23.99 8.33 2.21
N TRP A 291 23.57 8.93 3.31
CA TRP A 291 24.05 10.23 3.78
C TRP A 291 25.52 10.19 4.15
N ASP A 292 25.94 9.15 4.85
CA ASP A 292 27.33 8.93 5.26
C ASP A 292 28.27 8.85 4.05
N VAL A 293 27.91 8.11 3.01
CA VAL A 293 28.69 8.03 1.77
C VAL A 293 28.76 9.39 1.08
N LEU A 294 27.65 10.15 1.04
CA LEU A 294 27.66 11.49 0.44
C LEU A 294 28.53 12.48 1.22
N VAL A 295 28.55 12.37 2.54
CA VAL A 295 29.46 13.18 3.40
C VAL A 295 30.93 12.84 3.12
N GLU A 296 31.26 11.55 2.96
CA GLU A 296 32.62 11.13 2.61
C GLU A 296 33.05 11.64 1.22
N LEU A 297 32.20 11.44 0.20
CA LEU A 297 32.46 11.90 -1.16
C LEU A 297 32.64 13.43 -1.24
N LYS A 298 31.88 14.17 -0.43
CA LYS A 298 32.10 15.63 -0.30
C LYS A 298 33.49 15.93 0.33
N LYS A 299 33.87 15.24 1.42
CA LYS A 299 35.17 15.41 2.06
C LYS A 299 36.32 15.09 1.09
N GLU A 300 36.14 14.11 0.23
CA GLU A 300 37.09 13.74 -0.84
C GLU A 300 37.12 14.73 -2.02
N GLY A 301 36.17 15.68 -2.08
CA GLY A 301 36.10 16.67 -3.15
C GLY A 301 35.57 16.09 -4.47
N VAL A 302 34.79 15.02 -4.42
CA VAL A 302 34.15 14.45 -5.61
C VAL A 302 33.10 15.42 -6.15
N PHE A 303 32.40 16.13 -5.26
CA PHE A 303 31.48 17.21 -5.63
C PHE A 303 31.64 18.42 -4.68
N GLY A 304 31.03 19.56 -5.02
CA GLY A 304 31.25 20.82 -4.32
C GLY A 304 30.58 20.89 -2.97
N GLU A 305 29.26 20.80 -2.95
CA GLU A 305 28.44 20.95 -1.74
C GLU A 305 27.41 19.83 -1.62
N LEU A 306 27.18 19.36 -0.40
CA LEU A 306 26.03 18.54 -0.06
C LEU A 306 24.97 19.45 0.52
N HIS A 307 23.75 19.41 -0.06
CA HIS A 307 22.61 20.14 0.49
C HIS A 307 22.30 19.61 1.89
N GLU A 308 22.06 20.51 2.84
CA GLU A 308 21.92 20.20 4.26
C GLU A 308 20.67 19.38 4.63
N TYR A 309 19.70 19.30 3.73
CA TYR A 309 18.48 18.52 3.95
C TYR A 309 18.41 17.32 3.02
N PHE A 310 17.90 16.18 3.52
CA PHE A 310 17.35 15.19 2.64
C PHE A 310 15.82 15.28 2.60
N TYR A 311 15.22 14.83 1.50
CA TYR A 311 13.79 14.84 1.27
C TYR A 311 13.26 13.43 1.30
N SER A 312 12.08 13.22 1.90
CA SER A 312 11.49 11.90 2.04
C SER A 312 9.99 11.91 1.76
N THR A 313 9.55 10.85 1.12
CA THR A 313 8.16 10.45 0.98
C THR A 313 8.08 8.94 0.87
N VAL A 314 6.87 8.37 0.68
CA VAL A 314 6.69 6.93 0.46
C VAL A 314 6.19 6.69 -0.95
N GLY A 315 6.86 5.77 -1.68
CA GLY A 315 6.52 5.43 -3.06
C GLY A 315 5.38 4.43 -3.20
N THR A 316 5.27 3.46 -2.27
CA THR A 316 4.26 2.40 -2.32
C THR A 316 2.84 2.94 -2.41
N GLY A 317 2.12 2.56 -3.46
CA GLY A 317 0.72 2.95 -3.67
C GLY A 317 0.50 4.45 -3.92
N THR A 318 1.57 5.26 -3.98
CA THR A 318 1.45 6.68 -4.30
C THR A 318 1.12 6.88 -5.76
N THR A 319 0.06 7.63 -6.04
CA THR A 319 -0.40 7.87 -7.42
C THR A 319 0.58 8.72 -8.20
N GLN A 320 0.57 8.60 -9.53
CA GLN A 320 1.37 9.47 -10.39
C GLN A 320 1.02 10.96 -10.20
N ALA A 321 -0.24 11.28 -9.97
CA ALA A 321 -0.69 12.64 -9.73
C ALA A 321 -0.08 13.23 -8.46
N GLU A 322 -0.12 12.47 -7.34
CA GLU A 322 0.47 12.88 -6.08
C GLU A 322 2.01 12.93 -6.14
N ALA A 323 2.64 11.95 -6.77
CA ALA A 323 4.09 11.96 -6.98
C ALA A 323 4.53 13.18 -7.78
N LYS A 324 3.77 13.55 -8.83
CA LYS A 324 4.04 14.74 -9.65
C LYS A 324 3.84 16.04 -8.84
N ARG A 325 2.78 16.14 -8.05
CA ARG A 325 2.53 17.30 -7.18
C ARG A 325 3.65 17.47 -6.16
N MET A 326 3.96 16.43 -5.37
CA MET A 326 5.04 16.45 -4.37
C MET A 326 6.39 16.74 -5.02
N GLY A 327 6.67 16.15 -6.19
CA GLY A 327 7.89 16.40 -6.94
C GLY A 327 8.06 17.86 -7.35
N HIS A 328 7.00 18.55 -7.77
CA HIS A 328 7.05 19.99 -8.07
C HIS A 328 7.31 20.83 -6.81
N GLU A 329 6.68 20.47 -5.69
CA GLU A 329 6.89 21.17 -4.42
C GLU A 329 8.33 21.03 -3.90
N MET A 330 8.89 19.81 -3.97
CA MET A 330 10.29 19.54 -3.63
C MET A 330 11.24 20.26 -4.59
N LEU A 331 10.96 20.22 -5.90
CA LEU A 331 11.76 20.90 -6.93
C LEU A 331 11.89 22.40 -6.64
N ALA A 332 10.79 23.06 -6.27
CA ALA A 332 10.80 24.47 -5.93
C ALA A 332 11.77 24.76 -4.75
N LYS A 333 11.81 23.89 -3.74
CA LYS A 333 12.73 24.00 -2.61
C LYS A 333 14.19 23.76 -2.99
N LEU A 334 14.44 22.79 -3.86
CA LEU A 334 15.77 22.51 -4.36
C LEU A 334 16.32 23.65 -5.22
N GLN A 335 15.47 24.25 -6.06
CA GLN A 335 15.82 25.41 -6.88
C GLN A 335 16.11 26.65 -6.01
N GLU A 336 15.27 26.91 -4.99
CA GLU A 336 15.48 27.99 -4.03
C GLU A 336 16.83 27.86 -3.31
N ALA A 337 17.25 26.62 -3.01
CA ALA A 337 18.50 26.29 -2.36
C ALA A 337 19.73 26.27 -3.33
N GLY A 338 19.52 26.49 -4.61
CA GLY A 338 20.59 26.47 -5.62
C GLY A 338 21.19 25.07 -5.85
N VAL A 339 20.38 24.01 -5.73
CA VAL A 339 20.82 22.65 -5.98
C VAL A 339 20.97 22.40 -7.49
N ASP A 340 22.11 21.86 -7.91
CA ASP A 340 22.45 21.58 -9.30
C ASP A 340 21.98 20.20 -9.76
N ALA A 341 22.02 19.22 -8.84
CA ALA A 341 21.57 17.85 -9.13
C ALA A 341 21.00 17.16 -7.87
N CYS A 342 20.08 16.21 -8.10
CA CYS A 342 19.46 15.43 -7.05
C CYS A 342 19.65 13.93 -7.30
N ILE A 343 20.07 13.20 -6.27
CA ILE A 343 20.09 11.74 -6.25
C ILE A 343 18.73 11.28 -5.74
N MET A 344 18.05 10.45 -6.52
CA MET A 344 16.76 9.89 -6.14
C MET A 344 16.92 8.41 -5.81
N VAL A 345 16.61 8.04 -4.58
CA VAL A 345 16.68 6.65 -4.12
C VAL A 345 15.26 6.10 -3.99
N SER A 346 15.02 4.98 -4.64
CA SER A 346 13.76 4.22 -4.54
C SER A 346 14.00 2.85 -3.91
N THR A 347 12.96 2.24 -3.39
CA THR A 347 12.96 0.89 -2.81
C THR A 347 12.08 -0.03 -3.64
#